data_fc72b3e5e29685d023cbd930c193ad47
#
_entry.id   fc72b3e5e29685d023cbd930c193ad47
#
_cell.length_a   1.000
_cell.length_b   1.000
_cell.length_c   1.000
_cell.angle_alpha   90.00
_cell.angle_beta   90.00
_cell.angle_gamma   90.00
#
_symmetry.space_group_name_H-M   'P 1'
#
loop_
_entity.id
_entity.type
_entity.pdbx_description
1 polymer ?
#
loop_
_entity_poly.entity_id
_entity_poly.type
_entity_poly.pdbx_seq_one_letter_code
_entity_poly.pdbx_strand_id
1 'polypeptide(L)'
;MELSTRYLGLTLPHPFVSGASPLAADLDGVRELEDAGVAAIVLPSLFEEDIVRYGETTDQYLEHLVRTKRTVSCPVIASLNGTRAESWLRYAYMMAQGGADALELNFYHVATDPAEDSLAVERRVVDIVAVLKETVAIPLAVKLSPFYSSLPHLAAQLDRLGADGLVLFNRFYQPDIDPDAAAPPLRLTLSDPSELLLRLRWIAILAGRVEASLAITGGVHSGIDVVKAVMAGADAVQVVSALLRHGPRRLAQMRRELEQWGEAHGYDALADMRGRVSLARGSDPAVFERGNYIRLLQEQKPGVPLGQ
;
A
#
# COMPACT_ATOMS: atom_id res chain seq x y z
N MET A 1 -9.58 -22.64 -5.67
CA MET A 1 -8.66 -21.79 -6.46
C MET A 1 -7.37 -21.60 -5.69
N GLU A 2 -6.20 -21.65 -6.34
CA GLU A 2 -4.92 -21.31 -5.72
C GLU A 2 -4.77 -19.79 -5.56
N LEU A 3 -4.42 -19.32 -4.34
CA LEU A 3 -4.32 -17.90 -4.01
C LEU A 3 -2.89 -17.40 -3.86
N SER A 4 -1.88 -18.28 -4.03
CA SER A 4 -0.48 -17.88 -3.83
C SER A 4 -0.08 -16.72 -4.75
N THR A 5 0.77 -15.86 -4.22
CA THR A 5 1.31 -14.70 -4.93
C THR A 5 2.74 -14.45 -4.53
N ARG A 6 3.44 -13.62 -5.30
CA ARG A 6 4.79 -13.18 -4.98
C ARG A 6 4.79 -11.68 -4.72
N TYR A 7 5.23 -11.27 -3.53
CA TYR A 7 5.32 -9.87 -3.13
C TYR A 7 6.65 -9.60 -2.45
N LEU A 8 7.39 -8.57 -2.86
CA LEU A 8 8.74 -8.24 -2.39
C LEU A 8 9.72 -9.43 -2.45
N GLY A 9 9.62 -10.25 -3.48
CA GLY A 9 10.40 -11.50 -3.57
C GLY A 9 9.93 -12.62 -2.64
N LEU A 10 9.05 -12.36 -1.69
CA LEU A 10 8.47 -13.34 -0.76
C LEU A 10 7.32 -14.10 -1.44
N THR A 11 7.26 -15.41 -1.21
CA THR A 11 6.08 -16.21 -1.60
C THR A 11 5.05 -16.15 -0.48
N LEU A 12 3.87 -15.61 -0.79
CA LEU A 12 2.74 -15.48 0.13
C LEU A 12 1.64 -16.47 -0.24
N PRO A 13 0.95 -17.07 0.76
CA PRO A 13 -0.13 -18.04 0.50
C PRO A 13 -1.37 -17.41 -0.14
N HIS A 14 -1.52 -16.11 -0.05
CA HIS A 14 -2.59 -15.31 -0.64
C HIS A 14 -2.25 -13.81 -0.58
N PRO A 15 -2.95 -12.90 -1.31
CA PRO A 15 -2.54 -11.51 -1.44
C PRO A 15 -2.86 -10.61 -0.22
N PHE A 16 -3.50 -11.12 0.84
CA PHE A 16 -3.94 -10.30 1.96
C PHE A 16 -2.82 -10.04 2.97
N VAL A 17 -2.39 -8.80 3.07
CA VAL A 17 -1.39 -8.30 4.01
C VAL A 17 -2.06 -7.35 5.01
N SER A 18 -1.73 -7.43 6.29
CA SER A 18 -2.11 -6.36 7.24
C SER A 18 -1.22 -5.15 7.00
N GLY A 19 -1.80 -4.02 6.58
CA GLY A 19 -1.04 -2.77 6.41
C GLY A 19 -0.69 -2.12 7.75
N ALA A 20 0.31 -1.22 7.71
CA ALA A 20 0.76 -0.45 8.87
C ALA A 20 -0.40 0.22 9.60
N SER A 21 -0.65 -0.18 10.84
CA SER A 21 -1.79 0.29 11.63
C SER A 21 -1.62 -0.04 13.12
N PRO A 22 -2.43 0.55 14.02
CA PRO A 22 -2.43 0.21 15.44
C PRO A 22 -2.74 -1.27 15.75
N LEU A 23 -3.31 -2.03 14.81
CA LEU A 23 -3.60 -3.46 14.99
C LEU A 23 -2.34 -4.30 15.26
N ALA A 24 -1.17 -3.86 14.84
CA ALA A 24 0.10 -4.52 15.08
C ALA A 24 0.99 -3.76 16.07
N ALA A 25 0.42 -2.89 16.92
CA ALA A 25 1.18 -2.08 17.88
C ALA A 25 1.68 -2.87 19.10
N ASP A 26 1.07 -4.01 19.38
CA ASP A 26 1.48 -4.92 20.45
C ASP A 26 1.43 -6.39 20.00
N LEU A 27 1.93 -7.28 20.85
CA LEU A 27 2.03 -8.70 20.50
C LEU A 27 0.68 -9.42 20.47
N ASP A 28 -0.31 -8.93 21.19
CA ASP A 28 -1.64 -9.54 21.20
C ASP A 28 -2.35 -9.24 19.88
N GLY A 29 -2.28 -8.00 19.41
CA GLY A 29 -2.77 -7.62 18.09
C GLY A 29 -2.06 -8.35 16.94
N VAL A 30 -0.74 -8.52 17.06
CA VAL A 30 0.06 -9.31 16.10
C VAL A 30 -0.41 -10.77 16.04
N ARG A 31 -0.68 -11.42 17.19
CA ARG A 31 -1.23 -12.79 17.25
C ARG A 31 -2.63 -12.87 16.66
N GLU A 32 -3.48 -11.89 16.97
CA GLU A 32 -4.84 -11.84 16.40
C GLU A 32 -4.82 -11.71 14.87
N LEU A 33 -3.87 -10.98 14.31
CA LEU A 33 -3.69 -10.87 12.86
C LEU A 33 -3.22 -12.20 12.26
N GLU A 34 -2.24 -12.88 12.87
CA GLU A 34 -1.78 -14.19 12.41
C GLU A 34 -2.90 -15.24 12.51
N ASP A 35 -3.62 -15.31 13.63
CA ASP A 35 -4.76 -16.21 13.84
C ASP A 35 -5.89 -15.96 12.84
N ALA A 36 -6.06 -14.71 12.39
CA ALA A 36 -6.98 -14.35 11.31
C ALA A 36 -6.47 -14.79 9.93
N GLY A 37 -5.22 -15.23 9.83
CA GLY A 37 -4.60 -15.76 8.64
C GLY A 37 -4.12 -14.68 7.68
N VAL A 38 -3.48 -13.60 8.14
CA VAL A 38 -2.80 -12.66 7.24
C VAL A 38 -1.59 -13.34 6.59
N ALA A 39 -1.29 -12.99 5.33
CA ALA A 39 -0.14 -13.53 4.62
C ALA A 39 1.19 -12.85 5.02
N ALA A 40 1.12 -11.61 5.49
CA ALA A 40 2.23 -10.85 6.05
C ALA A 40 1.70 -9.70 6.93
N ILE A 41 2.53 -9.20 7.83
CA ILE A 41 2.20 -8.09 8.72
C ILE A 41 3.15 -6.93 8.44
N VAL A 42 2.59 -5.75 8.14
CA VAL A 42 3.36 -4.48 8.17
C VAL A 42 3.20 -3.86 9.54
N LEU A 43 4.30 -3.65 10.25
CA LEU A 43 4.29 -3.00 11.55
C LEU A 43 3.89 -1.53 11.44
N PRO A 44 3.41 -0.90 12.53
CA PRO A 44 3.23 0.55 12.57
C PRO A 44 4.50 1.27 12.12
N SER A 45 4.35 2.39 11.41
CA SER A 45 5.53 3.13 10.96
C SER A 45 6.25 3.78 12.14
N LEU A 46 7.57 3.67 12.18
CA LEU A 46 8.41 4.50 13.02
C LEU A 46 8.52 5.88 12.36
N PHE A 47 8.11 6.94 13.04
CA PHE A 47 8.16 8.30 12.53
C PHE A 47 9.46 8.99 12.94
N GLU A 48 10.04 9.78 12.03
CA GLU A 48 11.25 10.57 12.30
C GLU A 48 11.03 11.56 13.45
N GLU A 49 9.85 12.14 13.53
CA GLU A 49 9.46 13.08 14.60
C GLU A 49 9.47 12.43 15.98
N ASP A 50 9.04 11.17 16.07
CA ASP A 50 9.06 10.40 17.32
C ASP A 50 10.49 10.12 17.77
N ILE A 51 11.39 9.84 16.81
CA ILE A 51 12.81 9.61 17.06
C ILE A 51 13.47 10.86 17.60
N VAL A 52 13.21 12.01 17.01
CA VAL A 52 13.80 13.31 17.41
C VAL A 52 13.26 13.75 18.78
N ARG A 53 11.97 13.47 19.05
CA ARG A 53 11.27 13.95 20.25
C ARG A 53 11.44 13.04 21.48
N TYR A 54 11.55 11.73 21.25
CA TYR A 54 11.44 10.71 22.28
C TYR A 54 12.52 9.62 22.17
N GLY A 55 13.73 9.90 21.89
CA GLY A 55 14.88 9.00 21.66
C GLY A 55 14.79 7.52 22.08
N GLU A 56 13.93 7.21 23.04
CA GLU A 56 13.62 5.86 23.52
C GLU A 56 12.72 5.05 22.58
N THR A 57 11.96 5.71 21.69
CA THR A 57 10.95 5.09 20.83
C THR A 57 11.57 4.13 19.82
N THR A 58 12.81 4.37 19.41
CA THR A 58 13.52 3.51 18.45
C THR A 58 13.85 2.15 19.05
N ASP A 59 14.36 2.10 20.28
CA ASP A 59 14.71 0.85 20.95
C ASP A 59 13.44 0.04 21.23
N GLN A 60 12.35 0.69 21.62
CA GLN A 60 11.05 0.06 21.81
C GLN A 60 10.51 -0.54 20.49
N TYR A 61 10.64 0.20 19.37
CA TYR A 61 10.23 -0.30 18.05
C TYR A 61 11.04 -1.55 17.67
N LEU A 62 12.35 -1.52 17.83
CA LEU A 62 13.24 -2.63 17.52
C LEU A 62 12.99 -3.84 18.43
N GLU A 63 12.75 -3.61 19.72
CA GLU A 63 12.34 -4.68 20.63
C GLU A 63 11.01 -5.31 20.19
N HIS A 64 10.03 -4.48 19.83
CA HIS A 64 8.74 -4.96 19.32
C HIS A 64 8.92 -5.77 18.04
N LEU A 65 9.71 -5.30 17.06
CA LEU A 65 10.04 -6.03 15.84
C LEU A 65 10.64 -7.42 16.15
N VAL A 66 11.67 -7.47 16.99
CA VAL A 66 12.34 -8.73 17.36
C VAL A 66 11.37 -9.69 18.05
N ARG A 67 10.54 -9.19 18.95
CA ARG A 67 9.53 -10.00 19.65
C ARG A 67 8.44 -10.49 18.69
N THR A 68 7.98 -9.64 17.77
CA THR A 68 7.02 -10.00 16.74
C THR A 68 7.58 -11.13 15.86
N LYS A 69 8.80 -10.99 15.37
CA LYS A 69 9.47 -12.04 14.57
C LYS A 69 9.59 -13.40 15.27
N ARG A 70 9.67 -13.40 16.60
CA ARG A 70 9.68 -14.64 17.40
C ARG A 70 8.28 -15.20 17.68
N THR A 71 7.26 -14.39 17.51
CA THR A 71 5.87 -14.71 17.87
C THR A 71 5.10 -15.27 16.70
N VAL A 72 5.33 -14.77 15.47
CA VAL A 72 4.58 -15.15 14.26
C VAL A 72 5.46 -15.89 13.26
N SER A 73 4.80 -16.73 12.44
CA SER A 73 5.43 -17.48 11.34
C SER A 73 5.38 -16.75 10.01
N CYS A 74 4.40 -15.84 9.85
CA CYS A 74 4.27 -15.07 8.62
C CYS A 74 5.35 -13.99 8.51
N PRO A 75 5.69 -13.53 7.29
CA PRO A 75 6.62 -12.43 7.08
C PRO A 75 6.22 -11.16 7.81
N VAL A 76 7.22 -10.49 8.40
CA VAL A 76 7.07 -9.22 9.11
C VAL A 76 7.82 -8.12 8.35
N ILE A 77 7.09 -7.12 7.91
CA ILE A 77 7.58 -5.97 7.17
C ILE A 77 7.70 -4.80 8.14
N ALA A 78 8.91 -4.33 8.39
CA ALA A 78 9.12 -3.13 9.19
C ALA A 78 8.71 -1.89 8.39
N SER A 79 8.22 -0.84 9.05
CA SER A 79 7.77 0.38 8.37
C SER A 79 8.45 1.61 8.94
N LEU A 80 8.92 2.46 8.06
CA LEU A 80 9.66 3.67 8.40
C LEU A 80 9.05 4.86 7.67
N ASN A 81 8.83 5.97 8.40
CA ASN A 81 8.35 7.22 7.87
C ASN A 81 9.31 8.36 8.24
N GLY A 82 9.75 9.13 7.29
CA GLY A 82 10.65 10.25 7.55
C GLY A 82 10.84 11.13 6.31
N THR A 83 11.65 12.16 6.47
CA THR A 83 11.91 13.17 5.45
C THR A 83 13.38 13.41 5.17
N ARG A 84 14.30 12.87 6.00
CA ARG A 84 15.76 13.07 5.89
C ARG A 84 16.49 11.77 5.66
N ALA A 85 17.40 11.74 4.68
CA ALA A 85 18.13 10.53 4.29
C ALA A 85 18.96 9.92 5.42
N GLU A 86 19.62 10.74 6.25
CA GLU A 86 20.55 10.28 7.29
C GLU A 86 19.88 9.48 8.41
N SER A 87 18.68 9.92 8.83
CA SER A 87 17.89 9.22 9.86
C SER A 87 17.40 7.86 9.34
N TRP A 88 16.99 7.81 8.07
CA TRP A 88 16.45 6.61 7.44
C TRP A 88 17.46 5.47 7.36
N LEU A 89 18.71 5.76 7.00
CA LEU A 89 19.76 4.77 6.82
C LEU A 89 20.02 3.97 8.09
N ARG A 90 20.20 4.66 9.22
CA ARG A 90 20.48 4.02 10.50
C ARG A 90 19.34 3.09 10.91
N TYR A 91 18.09 3.57 10.82
CA TYR A 91 16.93 2.81 11.29
C TYR A 91 16.60 1.66 10.34
N ALA A 92 16.70 1.85 9.03
CA ALA A 92 16.53 0.79 8.05
C ALA A 92 17.54 -0.35 8.28
N TYR A 93 18.81 -0.01 8.54
CA TYR A 93 19.82 -0.99 8.88
C TYR A 93 19.49 -1.75 10.18
N MET A 94 19.08 -1.04 11.22
CA MET A 94 18.72 -1.66 12.51
C MET A 94 17.48 -2.56 12.38
N MET A 95 16.49 -2.17 11.59
CA MET A 95 15.31 -3.00 11.30
C MET A 95 15.69 -4.27 10.54
N ALA A 96 16.60 -4.19 9.57
CA ALA A 96 17.12 -5.35 8.87
C ALA A 96 17.88 -6.30 9.81
N GLN A 97 18.72 -5.75 10.68
CA GLN A 97 19.43 -6.55 11.73
C GLN A 97 18.47 -7.14 12.77
N GLY A 98 17.35 -6.45 13.05
CA GLY A 98 16.26 -6.94 13.91
C GLY A 98 15.47 -8.12 13.33
N GLY A 99 15.75 -8.51 12.08
CA GLY A 99 15.18 -9.67 11.41
C GLY A 99 13.89 -9.38 10.64
N ALA A 100 13.64 -8.13 10.25
CA ALA A 100 12.56 -7.82 9.32
C ALA A 100 12.76 -8.57 7.99
N ASP A 101 11.69 -9.13 7.41
CA ASP A 101 11.74 -9.82 6.13
C ASP A 101 11.75 -8.85 4.95
N ALA A 102 11.24 -7.64 5.15
CA ALA A 102 11.27 -6.52 4.21
C ALA A 102 11.11 -5.18 4.96
N LEU A 103 11.36 -4.09 4.25
CA LEU A 103 11.17 -2.73 4.74
C LEU A 103 10.15 -1.99 3.86
N GLU A 104 9.16 -1.33 4.46
CA GLU A 104 8.25 -0.40 3.79
C GLU A 104 8.65 1.04 4.13
N LEU A 105 9.06 1.80 3.11
CA LEU A 105 9.30 3.23 3.23
C LEU A 105 8.01 3.99 2.99
N ASN A 106 7.56 4.71 3.99
CA ASN A 106 6.32 5.44 3.93
C ASN A 106 6.59 6.94 3.67
N PHE A 107 6.54 7.35 2.41
CA PHE A 107 6.69 8.76 2.05
C PHE A 107 5.38 9.50 2.28
N TYR A 108 5.27 10.12 3.46
CA TYR A 108 4.14 10.98 3.84
C TYR A 108 4.62 12.43 3.93
N HIS A 109 4.72 13.07 2.76
CA HIS A 109 5.13 14.47 2.66
C HIS A 109 4.04 15.28 1.95
N VAL A 110 3.63 16.37 2.54
CA VAL A 110 2.74 17.37 1.93
C VAL A 110 3.61 18.57 1.60
N ALA A 111 3.87 18.82 0.32
CA ALA A 111 4.64 19.97 -0.14
C ALA A 111 3.80 21.23 0.04
N THR A 112 4.05 21.97 1.12
CA THR A 112 3.32 23.20 1.48
C THR A 112 4.12 24.47 1.20
N ASP A 113 5.42 24.33 0.93
CA ASP A 113 6.29 25.47 0.58
C ASP A 113 6.15 25.77 -0.93
N PRO A 114 5.68 26.97 -1.32
CA PRO A 114 5.56 27.33 -2.73
C PRO A 114 6.92 27.49 -3.45
N ALA A 115 8.03 27.51 -2.72
CA ALA A 115 9.38 27.52 -3.29
C ALA A 115 9.90 26.11 -3.63
N GLU A 116 9.25 25.06 -3.13
CA GLU A 116 9.61 23.67 -3.42
C GLU A 116 8.96 23.22 -4.73
N ASP A 117 9.75 22.96 -5.77
CA ASP A 117 9.25 22.50 -7.06
C ASP A 117 8.99 20.97 -7.07
N SER A 118 8.22 20.50 -8.07
CA SER A 118 7.87 19.10 -8.21
C SER A 118 9.08 18.18 -8.41
N LEU A 119 10.15 18.68 -9.03
CA LEU A 119 11.37 17.91 -9.22
C LEU A 119 12.12 17.71 -7.91
N ALA A 120 12.13 18.72 -7.04
CA ALA A 120 12.73 18.60 -5.69
C ALA A 120 11.98 17.56 -4.85
N VAL A 121 10.63 17.55 -4.89
CA VAL A 121 9.80 16.57 -4.19
C VAL A 121 10.08 15.15 -4.69
N GLU A 122 10.08 14.92 -6.00
CA GLU A 122 10.31 13.60 -6.59
C GLU A 122 11.77 13.14 -6.38
N ARG A 123 12.75 14.04 -6.54
CA ARG A 123 14.18 13.76 -6.33
C ARG A 123 14.47 13.28 -4.91
N ARG A 124 13.85 13.88 -3.89
CA ARG A 124 13.98 13.42 -2.49
C ARG A 124 13.63 11.94 -2.34
N VAL A 125 12.54 11.48 -2.96
CA VAL A 125 12.15 10.06 -2.91
C VAL A 125 13.19 9.19 -3.61
N VAL A 126 13.65 9.62 -4.79
CA VAL A 126 14.65 8.90 -5.59
C VAL A 126 15.97 8.78 -4.86
N ASP A 127 16.48 9.87 -4.28
CA ASP A 127 17.76 9.91 -3.57
C ASP A 127 17.74 9.01 -2.32
N ILE A 128 16.65 9.04 -1.53
CA ILE A 128 16.49 8.19 -0.34
C ILE A 128 16.47 6.71 -0.74
N VAL A 129 15.72 6.34 -1.77
CA VAL A 129 15.62 4.94 -2.23
C VAL A 129 16.97 4.47 -2.77
N ALA A 130 17.69 5.29 -3.54
CA ALA A 130 19.00 4.96 -4.06
C ALA A 130 19.98 4.58 -2.94
N VAL A 131 20.08 5.45 -1.92
CA VAL A 131 21.01 5.24 -0.80
C VAL A 131 20.60 4.03 0.04
N LEU A 132 19.30 3.79 0.26
CA LEU A 132 18.83 2.64 1.02
C LEU A 132 19.08 1.31 0.29
N LYS A 133 18.88 1.27 -1.02
CA LYS A 133 19.17 0.06 -1.83
C LYS A 133 20.66 -0.33 -1.84
N GLU A 134 21.56 0.63 -1.66
CA GLU A 134 22.99 0.35 -1.48
C GLU A 134 23.34 -0.16 -0.08
N THR A 135 22.51 0.14 0.92
CA THR A 135 22.84 -0.06 2.34
C THR A 135 22.12 -1.26 2.95
N VAL A 136 20.89 -1.55 2.53
CA VAL A 136 20.02 -2.55 3.13
C VAL A 136 19.82 -3.73 2.18
N ALA A 137 20.12 -4.95 2.68
CA ALA A 137 20.05 -6.18 1.87
C ALA A 137 18.65 -6.79 1.77
N ILE A 138 17.72 -6.41 2.67
CA ILE A 138 16.33 -6.92 2.64
C ILE A 138 15.49 -6.19 1.58
N PRO A 139 14.42 -6.81 1.07
CA PRO A 139 13.53 -6.18 0.09
C PRO A 139 12.97 -4.84 0.58
N LEU A 140 12.83 -3.90 -0.35
CA LEU A 140 12.37 -2.53 -0.10
C LEU A 140 11.09 -2.23 -0.85
N ALA A 141 9.99 -1.99 -0.12
CA ALA A 141 8.75 -1.42 -0.64
C ALA A 141 8.74 0.10 -0.49
N VAL A 142 8.27 0.80 -1.52
CA VAL A 142 8.11 2.26 -1.49
C VAL A 142 6.63 2.61 -1.53
N LYS A 143 6.10 3.14 -0.44
CA LYS A 143 4.71 3.56 -0.34
C LYS A 143 4.57 5.04 -0.69
N LEU A 144 3.83 5.28 -1.77
CA LEU A 144 3.79 6.55 -2.45
C LEU A 144 2.53 7.37 -2.12
N SER A 145 2.62 8.67 -2.37
CA SER A 145 1.51 9.61 -2.46
C SER A 145 0.82 9.51 -3.84
N PRO A 146 -0.46 9.85 -3.97
CA PRO A 146 -1.10 10.02 -5.27
C PRO A 146 -0.80 11.39 -5.93
N PHE A 147 -0.06 12.27 -5.27
CA PHE A 147 0.09 13.69 -5.64
C PHE A 147 1.34 14.02 -6.44
N TYR A 148 1.99 13.03 -7.05
CA TYR A 148 3.10 13.26 -7.97
C TYR A 148 2.59 13.68 -9.36
N SER A 149 3.29 14.62 -10.00
CA SER A 149 2.89 15.12 -11.33
C SER A 149 3.00 14.07 -12.42
N SER A 150 3.95 13.13 -12.31
CA SER A 150 4.13 12.00 -13.23
C SER A 150 4.45 10.72 -12.47
N LEU A 151 3.42 10.11 -11.88
CA LEU A 151 3.58 8.87 -11.12
C LEU A 151 4.25 7.72 -11.93
N PRO A 152 3.93 7.49 -13.23
CA PRO A 152 4.60 6.43 -13.99
C PRO A 152 6.11 6.70 -14.19
N HIS A 153 6.50 7.97 -14.32
CA HIS A 153 7.91 8.33 -14.44
C HIS A 153 8.67 8.07 -13.15
N LEU A 154 8.12 8.53 -12.01
CA LEU A 154 8.69 8.26 -10.69
C LEU A 154 8.76 6.76 -10.41
N ALA A 155 7.68 6.01 -10.66
CA ALA A 155 7.65 4.56 -10.49
C ALA A 155 8.76 3.84 -11.29
N ALA A 156 8.95 4.24 -12.57
CA ALA A 156 10.02 3.70 -13.40
C ALA A 156 11.43 4.08 -12.91
N GLN A 157 11.60 5.24 -12.27
CA GLN A 157 12.89 5.60 -11.64
C GLN A 157 13.16 4.71 -10.43
N LEU A 158 12.18 4.51 -9.55
CA LEU A 158 12.30 3.68 -8.35
C LEU A 158 12.56 2.20 -8.72
N ASP A 159 11.86 1.69 -9.74
CA ASP A 159 12.07 0.35 -10.29
C ASP A 159 13.50 0.15 -10.78
N ARG A 160 14.04 1.09 -11.57
CA ARG A 160 15.45 1.06 -12.04
C ARG A 160 16.47 1.13 -10.91
N LEU A 161 16.14 1.76 -9.79
CA LEU A 161 16.97 1.76 -8.57
C LEU A 161 16.88 0.44 -7.79
N GLY A 162 16.01 -0.48 -8.22
CA GLY A 162 15.83 -1.78 -7.61
C GLY A 162 14.86 -1.77 -6.42
N ALA A 163 13.92 -0.85 -6.34
CA ALA A 163 12.81 -0.99 -5.42
C ALA A 163 12.07 -2.30 -5.69
N ASP A 164 11.88 -3.13 -4.66
CA ASP A 164 11.28 -4.46 -4.81
C ASP A 164 9.74 -4.42 -4.84
N GLY A 165 9.16 -3.31 -4.40
CA GLY A 165 7.73 -3.09 -4.45
C GLY A 165 7.30 -1.63 -4.39
N LEU A 166 6.14 -1.35 -4.98
CA LEU A 166 5.47 -0.05 -4.90
C LEU A 166 4.10 -0.23 -4.25
N VAL A 167 3.80 0.58 -3.23
CA VAL A 167 2.53 0.53 -2.50
C VAL A 167 1.70 1.77 -2.79
N LEU A 168 0.51 1.60 -3.35
CA LEU A 168 -0.39 2.68 -3.79
C LEU A 168 -1.69 2.67 -2.96
N PHE A 169 -1.97 3.67 -2.17
CA PHE A 169 -1.25 4.89 -1.82
C PHE A 169 -1.28 5.11 -0.30
N ASN A 170 -0.38 5.93 0.20
CA ASN A 170 -0.55 6.55 1.51
C ASN A 170 -1.94 7.18 1.58
N ARG A 171 -2.61 6.99 2.72
CA ARG A 171 -3.85 7.68 2.99
C ARG A 171 -3.54 8.96 3.75
N PHE A 172 -3.51 10.07 3.00
CA PHE A 172 -3.29 11.38 3.59
C PHE A 172 -4.48 11.78 4.45
N TYR A 173 -4.20 12.33 5.62
CA TYR A 173 -5.19 12.98 6.44
C TYR A 173 -5.82 14.13 5.65
N GLN A 174 -7.14 14.13 5.58
CA GLN A 174 -7.92 15.20 4.96
C GLN A 174 -8.54 16.02 6.10
N PRO A 175 -8.00 17.20 6.40
CA PRO A 175 -8.57 18.07 7.42
C PRO A 175 -9.95 18.55 6.97
N ASP A 176 -10.95 18.34 7.80
CA ASP A 176 -12.25 18.95 7.67
C ASP A 176 -12.21 20.37 8.30
N ILE A 177 -13.22 21.18 8.05
CA ILE A 177 -13.35 22.51 8.61
C ILE A 177 -14.63 22.55 9.43
N ASP A 178 -14.50 22.84 10.72
CA ASP A 178 -15.62 23.19 11.59
C ASP A 178 -15.89 24.70 11.43
N PRO A 179 -16.98 25.10 10.77
CA PRO A 179 -17.26 26.51 10.52
C PRO A 179 -17.61 27.28 11.81
N ASP A 180 -18.15 26.61 12.82
CA ASP A 180 -18.53 27.25 14.10
C ASP A 180 -17.28 27.45 14.97
N ALA A 181 -16.37 26.51 14.98
CA ALA A 181 -15.11 26.62 15.71
C ALA A 181 -14.03 27.40 14.94
N ALA A 182 -14.21 27.64 13.65
CA ALA A 182 -13.21 28.20 12.72
C ALA A 182 -11.85 27.47 12.80
N ALA A 183 -11.88 26.15 12.97
CA ALA A 183 -10.71 25.29 13.18
C ALA A 183 -10.91 23.91 12.55
N PRO A 184 -9.84 23.21 12.14
CA PRO A 184 -9.95 21.82 11.70
C PRO A 184 -10.18 20.90 12.92
N PRO A 185 -11.24 20.05 12.92
CA PRO A 185 -11.42 19.05 13.95
C PRO A 185 -10.37 17.94 13.79
N LEU A 186 -9.78 17.49 14.90
CA LEU A 186 -8.90 16.32 14.92
C LEU A 186 -9.75 15.04 14.83
N ARG A 187 -10.13 14.66 13.62
CA ARG A 187 -10.95 13.46 13.38
C ARG A 187 -10.34 12.60 12.28
N LEU A 188 -10.00 11.37 12.62
CA LEU A 188 -9.58 10.38 11.63
C LEU A 188 -10.81 9.64 11.07
N THR A 189 -11.05 9.78 9.78
CA THR A 189 -12.06 8.99 9.06
C THR A 189 -11.38 7.80 8.40
N LEU A 190 -11.85 6.59 8.63
CA LEU A 190 -11.35 5.38 7.97
C LEU A 190 -11.75 5.40 6.49
N SER A 191 -10.91 4.78 5.62
CA SER A 191 -11.23 4.67 4.19
C SER A 191 -12.54 3.91 3.95
N ASP A 192 -13.17 4.21 2.83
CA ASP A 192 -14.33 3.50 2.31
C ASP A 192 -14.04 2.97 0.88
N PRO A 193 -14.94 2.12 0.30
CA PRO A 193 -14.72 1.52 -1.02
C PRO A 193 -14.56 2.51 -2.18
N SER A 194 -15.04 3.75 -2.06
CA SER A 194 -14.90 4.76 -3.13
C SER A 194 -13.44 5.14 -3.37
N GLU A 195 -12.63 5.09 -2.33
CA GLU A 195 -11.20 5.40 -2.42
C GLU A 195 -10.41 4.36 -3.24
N LEU A 196 -10.97 3.16 -3.45
CA LEU A 196 -10.32 2.11 -4.24
C LEU A 196 -10.11 2.51 -5.71
N LEU A 197 -11.03 3.27 -6.29
CA LEU A 197 -11.03 3.59 -7.73
C LEU A 197 -9.75 4.29 -8.20
N LEU A 198 -9.25 5.24 -7.41
CA LEU A 198 -7.98 5.91 -7.70
C LEU A 198 -6.82 4.91 -7.75
N ARG A 199 -6.78 3.99 -6.81
CA ARG A 199 -5.74 2.97 -6.69
C ARG A 199 -5.78 1.98 -7.83
N LEU A 200 -6.96 1.49 -8.19
CA LEU A 200 -7.17 0.59 -9.32
C LEU A 200 -6.64 1.19 -10.62
N ARG A 201 -6.93 2.47 -10.89
CA ARG A 201 -6.44 3.18 -12.08
C ARG A 201 -4.91 3.11 -12.14
N TRP A 202 -4.23 3.47 -11.07
CA TRP A 202 -2.77 3.56 -11.09
C TRP A 202 -2.08 2.19 -11.08
N ILE A 203 -2.63 1.20 -10.37
CA ILE A 203 -2.17 -0.18 -10.48
C ILE A 203 -2.29 -0.67 -11.92
N ALA A 204 -3.45 -0.45 -12.56
CA ALA A 204 -3.66 -0.89 -13.95
C ALA A 204 -2.72 -0.20 -14.95
N ILE A 205 -2.35 1.06 -14.70
CA ILE A 205 -1.40 1.80 -15.54
C ILE A 205 0.04 1.27 -15.35
N LEU A 206 0.45 0.94 -14.12
CA LEU A 206 1.81 0.53 -13.80
C LEU A 206 2.07 -0.96 -14.06
N ALA A 207 1.05 -1.81 -13.97
CA ALA A 207 1.18 -3.25 -14.18
C ALA A 207 1.75 -3.59 -15.57
N GLY A 208 2.87 -4.31 -15.58
CA GLY A 208 3.64 -4.65 -16.79
C GLY A 208 4.53 -3.52 -17.32
N ARG A 209 4.66 -2.41 -16.59
CA ARG A 209 5.58 -1.30 -16.90
C ARG A 209 6.73 -1.17 -15.90
N VAL A 210 6.61 -1.83 -14.75
CA VAL A 210 7.63 -1.97 -13.71
C VAL A 210 7.77 -3.43 -13.34
N GLU A 211 8.98 -3.84 -12.95
CA GLU A 211 9.27 -5.18 -12.44
C GLU A 211 8.98 -5.30 -10.93
N ALA A 212 9.00 -4.17 -10.22
CA ALA A 212 8.65 -4.10 -8.82
C ALA A 212 7.24 -4.65 -8.56
N SER A 213 7.05 -5.40 -7.47
CA SER A 213 5.74 -5.87 -7.02
C SER A 213 4.80 -4.69 -6.74
N LEU A 214 3.54 -4.80 -7.13
CA LEU A 214 2.54 -3.76 -6.92
C LEU A 214 1.60 -4.14 -5.78
N ALA A 215 1.50 -3.29 -4.77
CA ALA A 215 0.53 -3.45 -3.70
C ALA A 215 -0.48 -2.28 -3.66
N ILE A 216 -1.71 -2.61 -3.27
CA ILE A 216 -2.77 -1.62 -3.08
C ILE A 216 -3.08 -1.45 -1.60
N THR A 217 -3.34 -0.22 -1.16
CA THR A 217 -3.80 0.06 0.21
C THR A 217 -4.84 1.17 0.23
N GLY A 218 -5.87 0.99 1.07
CA GLY A 218 -7.02 1.89 1.19
C GLY A 218 -8.18 1.55 0.24
N GLY A 219 -9.40 1.60 0.77
CA GLY A 219 -10.64 1.33 0.02
C GLY A 219 -10.95 -0.16 -0.17
N VAL A 220 -10.18 -1.08 0.39
CA VAL A 220 -10.41 -2.53 0.30
C VAL A 220 -11.21 -3.01 1.50
N HIS A 221 -12.45 -3.45 1.26
CA HIS A 221 -13.40 -3.86 2.31
C HIS A 221 -14.06 -5.23 2.07
N SER A 222 -13.90 -5.80 0.87
CA SER A 222 -14.51 -7.07 0.46
C SER A 222 -13.56 -7.91 -0.41
N GLY A 223 -13.88 -9.20 -0.59
CA GLY A 223 -13.16 -10.06 -1.53
C GLY A 223 -13.27 -9.58 -2.98
N ILE A 224 -14.40 -8.96 -3.35
CA ILE A 224 -14.56 -8.35 -4.69
C ILE A 224 -13.62 -7.16 -4.92
N ASP A 225 -13.31 -6.40 -3.88
CA ASP A 225 -12.31 -5.32 -4.02
C ASP A 225 -10.92 -5.91 -4.29
N VAL A 226 -10.60 -7.06 -3.70
CA VAL A 226 -9.36 -7.79 -3.97
C VAL A 226 -9.34 -8.37 -5.38
N VAL A 227 -10.46 -8.93 -5.86
CA VAL A 227 -10.61 -9.36 -7.27
C VAL A 227 -10.26 -8.21 -8.21
N LYS A 228 -10.86 -7.02 -8.00
CA LYS A 228 -10.58 -5.83 -8.81
C LYS A 228 -9.11 -5.42 -8.76
N ALA A 229 -8.51 -5.43 -7.57
CA ALA A 229 -7.10 -5.10 -7.36
C ALA A 229 -6.16 -6.04 -8.14
N VAL A 230 -6.38 -7.35 -8.02
CA VAL A 230 -5.59 -8.37 -8.73
C VAL A 230 -5.79 -8.29 -10.25
N MET A 231 -7.02 -8.13 -10.72
CA MET A 231 -7.29 -7.96 -12.14
C MET A 231 -6.66 -6.67 -12.71
N ALA A 232 -6.55 -5.61 -11.92
CA ALA A 232 -5.79 -4.41 -12.29
C ALA A 232 -4.28 -4.68 -12.35
N GLY A 233 -3.75 -5.63 -11.56
CA GLY A 233 -2.35 -6.04 -11.59
C GLY A 233 -1.65 -6.01 -10.24
N ALA A 234 -2.37 -5.87 -9.11
CA ALA A 234 -1.78 -5.95 -7.80
C ALA A 234 -1.29 -7.36 -7.46
N ASP A 235 -0.14 -7.45 -6.81
CA ASP A 235 0.44 -8.67 -6.23
C ASP A 235 -0.02 -8.88 -4.80
N ALA A 236 -0.24 -7.79 -4.07
CA ALA A 236 -0.67 -7.80 -2.68
C ALA A 236 -1.70 -6.69 -2.39
N VAL A 237 -2.46 -6.89 -1.33
CA VAL A 237 -3.49 -5.95 -0.86
C VAL A 237 -3.28 -5.73 0.63
N GLN A 238 -2.93 -4.51 1.01
CA GLN A 238 -2.81 -4.12 2.41
C GLN A 238 -4.18 -3.69 2.94
N VAL A 239 -4.74 -4.48 3.85
CA VAL A 239 -6.05 -4.25 4.48
C VAL A 239 -5.85 -3.60 5.84
N VAL A 240 -6.47 -2.45 6.07
CA VAL A 240 -6.41 -1.71 7.34
C VAL A 240 -7.81 -1.35 7.82
N SER A 241 -8.51 -0.44 7.11
CA SER A 241 -9.79 0.12 7.57
C SER A 241 -10.88 -0.93 7.78
N ALA A 242 -10.93 -1.97 6.95
CA ALA A 242 -11.87 -3.07 7.12
C ALA A 242 -11.60 -3.87 8.41
N LEU A 243 -10.31 -4.10 8.73
CA LEU A 243 -9.93 -4.82 9.95
C LEU A 243 -10.15 -3.95 11.20
N LEU A 244 -9.89 -2.65 11.14
CA LEU A 244 -10.19 -1.73 12.25
C LEU A 244 -11.69 -1.63 12.54
N ARG A 245 -12.55 -1.69 11.51
CA ARG A 245 -14.02 -1.62 11.66
C ARG A 245 -14.64 -2.92 12.16
N HIS A 246 -14.15 -4.06 11.68
CA HIS A 246 -14.82 -5.36 11.82
C HIS A 246 -13.99 -6.41 12.55
N GLY A 247 -12.80 -6.04 13.01
CA GLY A 247 -11.82 -6.94 13.61
C GLY A 247 -11.04 -7.79 12.60
N PRO A 248 -9.91 -8.39 13.02
CA PRO A 248 -9.03 -9.19 12.14
C PRO A 248 -9.72 -10.35 11.46
N ARG A 249 -10.72 -10.97 12.09
CA ARG A 249 -11.51 -12.11 11.54
C ARG A 249 -12.23 -11.79 10.23
N ARG A 250 -12.44 -10.51 9.90
CA ARG A 250 -13.01 -10.08 8.61
C ARG A 250 -12.19 -10.58 7.42
N LEU A 251 -10.88 -10.72 7.59
CA LEU A 251 -9.98 -11.20 6.55
C LEU A 251 -10.34 -12.58 6.03
N ALA A 252 -10.68 -13.53 6.93
CA ALA A 252 -11.08 -14.86 6.53
C ALA A 252 -12.37 -14.87 5.67
N GLN A 253 -13.28 -13.93 5.91
CA GLN A 253 -14.47 -13.76 5.07
C GLN A 253 -14.08 -13.19 3.69
N MET A 254 -13.25 -12.14 3.64
CA MET A 254 -12.79 -11.55 2.38
C MET A 254 -12.05 -12.57 1.51
N ARG A 255 -11.25 -13.46 2.14
CA ARG A 255 -10.56 -14.54 1.44
C ARG A 255 -11.55 -15.53 0.81
N ARG A 256 -12.55 -15.97 1.57
CA ARG A 256 -13.61 -16.84 1.02
C ARG A 256 -14.39 -16.19 -0.12
N GLU A 257 -14.69 -14.89 -0.01
CA GLU A 257 -15.37 -14.14 -1.08
C GLU A 257 -14.52 -14.12 -2.37
N LEU A 258 -13.19 -13.97 -2.25
CA LEU A 258 -12.24 -14.02 -3.38
C LEU A 258 -12.21 -15.42 -4.01
N GLU A 259 -12.06 -16.49 -3.19
CA GLU A 259 -12.03 -17.88 -3.63
C GLU A 259 -13.32 -18.25 -4.38
N GLN A 260 -14.47 -17.98 -3.80
CA GLN A 260 -15.79 -18.26 -4.39
C GLN A 260 -16.00 -17.53 -5.71
N TRP A 261 -15.58 -16.26 -5.78
CA TRP A 261 -15.69 -15.50 -7.01
C TRP A 261 -14.80 -16.09 -8.12
N GLY A 262 -13.57 -16.43 -7.79
CA GLY A 262 -12.62 -17.00 -8.75
C GLY A 262 -13.10 -18.34 -9.29
N GLU A 263 -13.55 -19.25 -8.42
CA GLU A 263 -14.10 -20.56 -8.79
C GLU A 263 -15.35 -20.42 -9.66
N ALA A 264 -16.28 -19.52 -9.30
CA ALA A 264 -17.50 -19.26 -10.07
C ALA A 264 -17.21 -18.70 -11.48
N HIS A 265 -16.03 -18.10 -11.68
CA HIS A 265 -15.61 -17.53 -12.97
C HIS A 265 -14.55 -18.38 -13.70
N GLY A 266 -14.29 -19.60 -13.21
CA GLY A 266 -13.41 -20.57 -13.88
C GLY A 266 -11.92 -20.21 -13.81
N TYR A 267 -11.48 -19.53 -12.73
CA TYR A 267 -10.08 -19.31 -12.47
C TYR A 267 -9.51 -20.38 -11.55
N ASP A 268 -8.43 -21.02 -11.99
CA ASP A 268 -7.72 -22.04 -11.21
C ASP A 268 -6.72 -21.39 -10.23
N ALA A 269 -6.12 -20.27 -10.60
CA ALA A 269 -5.15 -19.57 -9.79
C ALA A 269 -5.31 -18.03 -9.83
N LEU A 270 -4.85 -17.37 -8.77
CA LEU A 270 -4.79 -15.90 -8.69
C LEU A 270 -3.94 -15.30 -9.83
N ALA A 271 -2.86 -16.00 -10.21
CA ALA A 271 -1.97 -15.60 -11.29
C ALA A 271 -2.69 -15.47 -12.64
N ASP A 272 -3.74 -16.27 -12.88
CA ASP A 272 -4.53 -16.25 -14.11
C ASP A 272 -5.38 -14.97 -14.22
N MET A 273 -5.72 -14.39 -13.08
CA MET A 273 -6.51 -13.14 -13.01
C MET A 273 -5.62 -11.90 -13.09
N ARG A 274 -4.37 -12.01 -12.62
CA ARG A 274 -3.50 -10.86 -12.39
C ARG A 274 -3.25 -10.06 -13.65
N GLY A 275 -3.59 -8.76 -13.60
CA GLY A 275 -3.33 -7.80 -14.67
C GLY A 275 -4.17 -7.96 -15.93
N ARG A 276 -5.24 -8.77 -15.91
CA ARG A 276 -6.11 -8.99 -17.10
C ARG A 276 -6.75 -7.71 -17.62
N VAL A 277 -7.01 -6.74 -16.74
CA VAL A 277 -7.57 -5.41 -17.11
C VAL A 277 -6.53 -4.30 -16.95
N SER A 278 -5.24 -4.63 -16.93
CA SER A 278 -4.17 -3.62 -16.92
C SER A 278 -4.09 -2.90 -18.28
N LEU A 279 -3.49 -1.71 -18.28
CA LEU A 279 -3.27 -0.94 -19.51
C LEU A 279 -2.43 -1.71 -20.54
N ALA A 280 -1.51 -2.58 -20.07
CA ALA A 280 -0.66 -3.40 -20.95
C ALA A 280 -1.38 -4.59 -21.58
N ARG A 281 -2.46 -5.10 -20.96
CA ARG A 281 -3.17 -6.31 -21.39
C ARG A 281 -4.65 -6.07 -21.70
N GLY A 282 -5.20 -4.95 -21.30
CA GLY A 282 -6.61 -4.59 -21.55
C GLY A 282 -6.89 -4.42 -23.03
N SER A 283 -8.12 -4.76 -23.44
CA SER A 283 -8.57 -4.66 -24.84
C SER A 283 -8.73 -3.20 -25.33
N ASP A 284 -8.87 -2.25 -24.42
CA ASP A 284 -9.02 -0.83 -24.72
C ASP A 284 -8.19 0.04 -23.77
N PRO A 285 -6.97 0.44 -24.17
CA PRO A 285 -6.12 1.32 -23.36
C PRO A 285 -6.80 2.67 -23.01
N ALA A 286 -7.71 3.16 -23.85
CA ALA A 286 -8.39 4.43 -23.63
C ALA A 286 -9.26 4.45 -22.36
N VAL A 287 -9.60 3.30 -21.78
CA VAL A 287 -10.34 3.19 -20.51
C VAL A 287 -9.63 3.94 -19.38
N PHE A 288 -8.30 3.94 -19.37
CA PHE A 288 -7.49 4.63 -18.34
C PHE A 288 -7.07 6.05 -18.76
N GLU A 289 -7.40 6.47 -19.99
CA GLU A 289 -7.01 7.74 -20.59
C GLU A 289 -8.21 8.69 -20.77
N ARG A 290 -7.91 9.88 -21.27
CA ARG A 290 -8.89 10.94 -21.49
C ARG A 290 -10.06 10.53 -22.44
N GLY A 291 -9.80 9.64 -23.40
CA GLY A 291 -10.80 9.24 -24.41
C GLY A 291 -12.06 8.63 -23.79
N ASN A 292 -11.91 7.84 -22.73
CA ASN A 292 -13.05 7.24 -22.05
C ASN A 292 -13.93 8.28 -21.34
N TYR A 293 -13.33 9.31 -20.76
CA TYR A 293 -14.07 10.39 -20.10
C TYR A 293 -14.95 11.15 -21.11
N ILE A 294 -14.43 11.43 -22.30
CA ILE A 294 -15.18 12.09 -23.37
C ILE A 294 -16.38 11.22 -23.80
N ARG A 295 -16.16 9.91 -23.99
CA ARG A 295 -17.23 8.97 -24.37
C ARG A 295 -18.33 8.92 -23.30
N LEU A 296 -17.98 8.82 -22.02
CA LEU A 296 -18.93 8.81 -20.92
C LEU A 296 -19.76 10.08 -20.84
N LEU A 297 -19.17 11.26 -21.09
CA LEU A 297 -19.91 12.51 -21.12
C LEU A 297 -20.88 12.59 -22.30
N GLN A 298 -20.52 12.02 -23.45
CA GLN A 298 -21.36 12.00 -24.64
C GLN A 298 -22.54 11.02 -24.55
N GLU A 299 -22.32 9.89 -23.85
CA GLU A 299 -23.33 8.86 -23.63
C GLU A 299 -24.32 9.21 -22.52
N GLN A 300 -23.97 10.18 -21.65
CA GLN A 300 -24.81 10.57 -20.53
C GLN A 300 -25.97 11.44 -20.96
N LYS A 301 -27.19 10.92 -20.84
CA LYS A 301 -28.43 11.69 -21.04
C LYS A 301 -28.85 12.36 -19.73
N PRO A 302 -29.32 13.63 -19.75
CA PRO A 302 -29.89 14.27 -18.57
C PRO A 302 -31.03 13.44 -17.98
N GLY A 303 -30.99 13.19 -16.65
CA GLY A 303 -32.05 12.47 -15.94
C GLY A 303 -31.92 10.96 -15.90
N VAL A 304 -30.87 10.36 -16.47
CA VAL A 304 -30.56 8.93 -16.34
C VAL A 304 -29.47 8.77 -15.25
N PRO A 305 -29.71 7.98 -14.18
CA PRO A 305 -28.66 7.72 -13.19
C PRO A 305 -27.44 7.08 -13.85
N LEU A 306 -26.24 7.53 -13.47
CA LEU A 306 -25.00 6.89 -13.89
C LEU A 306 -24.99 5.44 -13.40
N GLY A 307 -24.90 4.52 -14.35
CA GLY A 307 -24.68 3.09 -14.27
C GLY A 307 -24.93 2.37 -12.94
N GLN A 308 -26.00 1.60 -12.91
CA GLN A 308 -26.04 0.42 -12.04
C GLN A 308 -25.15 -0.69 -12.59
#